data_2cafbbae657751d917c9e65dda267242
#
_entry.id   2cafbbae657751d917c9e65dda267242
#
_cell.length_a   1.000
_cell.length_b   1.000
_cell.length_c   1.000
_cell.angle_alpha   90.00
_cell.angle_beta   90.00
_cell.angle_gamma   90.00
#
_symmetry.space_group_name_H-M   'P 1'
#
loop_
_entity.id
_entity.type
_entity.pdbx_description
1 polymer ?
#
loop_
_entity_poly.entity_id
_entity_poly.type
_entity_poly.pdbx_seq_one_letter_code
_entity_poly.pdbx_strand_id
1 'polypeptide(L)'
;FNPVLIKELRTMLFGRLVYLVRGIYFCAAVSLLLVLISAFSTYVYATRVIAIFTVSFQMILVLFLAPIFSAPLISSEVESGRFDLLRLTKLRGLKITLGKFESVILPLLTLMIATLPPYLALGYIDRSLIPGILHSAGTLGATLLFVCSAGIFFSSMVRRTSTSVAATYVVVVLTCVVSLVGLLAESGFSHEVLQYLFVVNPVVSMLSEVALPELRQNFNLWLPNIYFLLVGSGVLLILTSLRVSYLVRPR
;
A
#
# COMPACT_ATOMS: atom_id res chain seq x y z
N PHE A 1 8.88 -8.20 -23.61
CA PHE A 1 9.52 -8.15 -22.29
C PHE A 1 10.16 -6.78 -22.11
N ASN A 2 9.96 -6.16 -20.94
CA ASN A 2 10.53 -4.85 -20.61
C ASN A 2 11.91 -5.07 -19.95
N PRO A 3 13.03 -4.66 -20.60
CA PRO A 3 14.38 -4.91 -20.08
C PRO A 3 14.63 -4.19 -18.75
N VAL A 4 13.97 -3.06 -18.52
CA VAL A 4 14.01 -2.32 -17.24
C VAL A 4 13.43 -3.17 -16.13
N LEU A 5 12.29 -3.83 -16.37
CA LEU A 5 11.63 -4.70 -15.41
C LEU A 5 12.53 -5.88 -15.01
N ILE A 6 13.15 -6.56 -15.98
CA ILE A 6 14.01 -7.74 -15.70
C ILE A 6 15.20 -7.35 -14.82
N LYS A 7 15.86 -6.24 -15.12
CA LYS A 7 17.00 -5.73 -14.35
C LYS A 7 16.59 -5.40 -12.91
N GLU A 8 15.52 -4.64 -12.76
CA GLU A 8 15.01 -4.19 -11.45
C GLU A 8 14.47 -5.37 -10.61
N LEU A 9 13.72 -6.28 -11.23
CA LEU A 9 13.23 -7.48 -10.56
C LEU A 9 14.36 -8.37 -10.04
N ARG A 10 15.44 -8.52 -10.82
CA ARG A 10 16.57 -9.33 -10.40
C ARG A 10 17.25 -8.76 -9.14
N THR A 11 17.37 -7.44 -9.05
CA THR A 11 17.92 -6.78 -7.86
C THR A 11 16.95 -6.78 -6.69
N MET A 12 15.67 -6.56 -6.94
CA MET A 12 14.62 -6.45 -5.91
C MET A 12 14.09 -7.80 -5.41
N LEU A 13 14.09 -8.86 -6.25
CA LEU A 13 13.58 -10.19 -5.86
C LEU A 13 14.68 -11.10 -5.30
N PHE A 14 15.90 -11.04 -5.85
CA PHE A 14 16.96 -11.99 -5.56
C PHE A 14 18.10 -11.41 -4.70
N GLY A 15 17.95 -10.18 -4.20
CA GLY A 15 18.89 -9.61 -3.23
C GLY A 15 18.82 -10.35 -1.88
N ARG A 16 19.98 -10.73 -1.32
CA ARG A 16 20.04 -11.39 0.02
C ARG A 16 19.27 -10.62 1.09
N LEU A 17 19.31 -9.31 1.05
CA LEU A 17 18.61 -8.42 1.98
C LEU A 17 17.09 -8.55 1.86
N VAL A 18 16.55 -8.75 0.66
CA VAL A 18 15.11 -8.92 0.43
C VAL A 18 14.61 -10.25 0.97
N TYR A 19 15.39 -11.32 0.83
CA TYR A 19 15.07 -12.61 1.47
C TYR A 19 15.06 -12.52 2.98
N LEU A 20 16.02 -11.80 3.57
CA LEU A 20 16.07 -11.55 5.02
C LEU A 20 14.85 -10.74 5.48
N VAL A 21 14.50 -9.66 4.79
CA VAL A 21 13.33 -8.85 5.11
C VAL A 21 12.04 -9.69 5.02
N ARG A 22 11.90 -10.52 3.99
CA ARG A 22 10.76 -11.43 3.85
C ARG A 22 10.70 -12.47 4.96
N GLY A 23 11.84 -13.06 5.31
CA GLY A 23 11.93 -14.03 6.40
C GLY A 23 11.56 -13.41 7.75
N ILE A 24 12.11 -12.25 8.07
CA ILE A 24 11.78 -11.48 9.29
C ILE A 24 10.29 -11.12 9.30
N TYR A 25 9.75 -10.63 8.19
CA TYR A 25 8.35 -10.29 8.06
C TYR A 25 7.43 -11.49 8.30
N PHE A 26 7.72 -12.63 7.65
CA PHE A 26 6.95 -13.86 7.84
C PHE A 26 7.04 -14.35 9.29
N CYS A 27 8.23 -14.40 9.87
CA CYS A 27 8.40 -14.77 11.28
C CYS A 27 7.66 -13.83 12.22
N ALA A 28 7.70 -12.51 11.97
CA ALA A 28 6.97 -11.52 12.77
C ALA A 28 5.44 -11.70 12.66
N ALA A 29 4.93 -11.95 11.46
CA ALA A 29 3.50 -12.20 11.26
C ALA A 29 3.02 -13.48 11.95
N VAL A 30 3.79 -14.57 11.83
CA VAL A 30 3.47 -15.84 12.49
C VAL A 30 3.62 -15.74 14.01
N SER A 31 4.67 -15.11 14.52
CA SER A 31 4.87 -14.92 15.96
C SER A 31 3.77 -14.06 16.57
N LEU A 32 3.38 -12.98 15.90
CA LEU A 32 2.24 -12.15 16.32
C LEU A 32 0.97 -12.98 16.41
N LEU A 33 0.66 -13.79 15.40
CA LEU A 33 -0.51 -14.65 15.40
C LEU A 33 -0.48 -15.63 16.58
N LEU A 34 0.65 -16.30 16.82
CA LEU A 34 0.79 -17.27 17.92
C LEU A 34 0.63 -16.61 19.30
N VAL A 35 1.24 -15.43 19.48
CA VAL A 35 1.10 -14.64 20.72
C VAL A 35 -0.36 -14.24 20.94
N LEU A 36 -1.04 -13.76 19.89
CA LEU A 36 -2.44 -13.36 20.00
C LEU A 36 -3.36 -14.57 20.27
N ILE A 37 -3.14 -15.72 19.64
CA ILE A 37 -3.89 -16.93 19.93
C ILE A 37 -3.69 -17.35 21.39
N SER A 38 -2.46 -17.36 21.90
CA SER A 38 -2.18 -17.75 23.27
C SER A 38 -2.77 -16.77 24.29
N ALA A 39 -2.71 -15.46 24.01
CA ALA A 39 -3.21 -14.42 24.91
C ALA A 39 -4.74 -14.35 24.98
N PHE A 40 -5.42 -14.62 23.87
CA PHE A 40 -6.86 -14.41 23.74
C PHE A 40 -7.68 -15.70 23.63
N SER A 41 -7.06 -16.88 23.69
CA SER A 41 -7.75 -18.19 23.54
C SER A 41 -8.90 -18.44 24.50
N THR A 42 -8.94 -17.74 25.63
CA THR A 42 -9.98 -17.86 26.67
C THR A 42 -11.20 -16.96 26.45
N TYR A 43 -11.14 -16.02 25.49
CA TYR A 43 -12.22 -15.06 25.29
C TYR A 43 -13.12 -15.44 24.11
N VAL A 44 -14.43 -15.26 24.25
CA VAL A 44 -15.45 -15.58 23.21
C VAL A 44 -15.24 -14.78 21.91
N TYR A 45 -14.69 -13.56 22.03
CA TYR A 45 -14.43 -12.68 20.87
C TYR A 45 -12.98 -12.71 20.39
N ALA A 46 -12.20 -13.69 20.85
CA ALA A 46 -10.76 -13.79 20.56
C ALA A 46 -10.44 -13.72 19.07
N THR A 47 -11.17 -14.48 18.25
CA THR A 47 -10.92 -14.57 16.81
C THR A 47 -11.05 -13.24 16.10
N ARG A 48 -12.05 -12.44 16.46
CA ARG A 48 -12.24 -11.10 15.88
C ARG A 48 -11.12 -10.15 16.29
N VAL A 49 -10.72 -10.15 17.56
CA VAL A 49 -9.62 -9.33 18.06
C VAL A 49 -8.31 -9.70 17.34
N ILE A 50 -8.03 -10.99 17.19
CA ILE A 50 -6.86 -11.48 16.46
C ILE A 50 -6.91 -11.04 15.00
N ALA A 51 -8.07 -11.09 14.34
CA ALA A 51 -8.24 -10.63 12.97
C ALA A 51 -7.94 -9.13 12.83
N ILE A 52 -8.47 -8.30 13.76
CA ILE A 52 -8.21 -6.85 13.80
C ILE A 52 -6.71 -6.57 13.89
N PHE A 53 -6.00 -7.19 14.81
CA PHE A 53 -4.56 -6.99 14.98
C PHE A 53 -3.78 -7.45 13.75
N THR A 54 -4.11 -8.61 13.18
CA THR A 54 -3.43 -9.16 12.00
C THR A 54 -3.58 -8.24 10.79
N VAL A 55 -4.80 -7.77 10.51
CA VAL A 55 -5.10 -6.89 9.38
C VAL A 55 -4.47 -5.52 9.59
N SER A 56 -4.55 -4.96 10.81
CA SER A 56 -3.95 -3.66 11.16
C SER A 56 -2.42 -3.71 11.05
N PHE A 57 -1.79 -4.76 11.53
CA PHE A 57 -0.35 -4.96 11.41
C PHE A 57 0.10 -4.96 9.94
N GLN A 58 -0.64 -5.67 9.09
CA GLN A 58 -0.33 -5.70 7.66
C GLN A 58 -0.54 -4.34 6.99
N MET A 59 -1.58 -3.60 7.36
CA MET A 59 -1.81 -2.23 6.84
C MET A 59 -0.67 -1.30 7.22
N ILE A 60 -0.23 -1.31 8.48
CA ILE A 60 0.90 -0.51 8.96
C ILE A 60 2.15 -0.83 8.15
N LEU A 61 2.43 -2.11 7.91
CA LEU A 61 3.59 -2.51 7.11
C LEU A 61 3.50 -2.05 5.66
N VAL A 62 2.33 -2.13 5.02
CA VAL A 62 2.13 -1.61 3.66
C VAL A 62 2.36 -0.09 3.62
N LEU A 63 1.75 0.67 4.55
CA LEU A 63 1.90 2.12 4.63
C LEU A 63 3.34 2.55 4.91
N PHE A 64 4.10 1.72 5.62
CA PHE A 64 5.50 2.01 5.95
C PHE A 64 6.46 1.57 4.84
N LEU A 65 6.34 0.34 4.32
CA LEU A 65 7.29 -0.21 3.36
C LEU A 65 7.08 0.33 1.94
N ALA A 66 5.84 0.56 1.52
CA ALA A 66 5.57 0.99 0.14
C ALA A 66 6.26 2.32 -0.22
N PRO A 67 6.26 3.39 0.63
CA PRO A 67 7.02 4.61 0.34
C PRO A 67 8.53 4.38 0.26
N ILE A 68 9.10 3.55 1.14
CA ILE A 68 10.55 3.28 1.19
C ILE A 68 11.02 2.66 -0.13
N PHE A 69 10.23 1.75 -0.70
CA PHE A 69 10.62 1.06 -1.93
C PHE A 69 10.24 1.84 -3.20
N SER A 70 9.14 2.60 -3.20
CA SER A 70 8.65 3.29 -4.40
C SER A 70 9.25 4.67 -4.62
N ALA A 71 9.44 5.45 -3.56
CA ALA A 71 9.90 6.84 -3.67
C ALA A 71 11.35 7.00 -4.16
N PRO A 72 12.31 6.08 -3.94
CA PRO A 72 13.67 6.22 -4.47
C PRO A 72 13.83 5.90 -5.96
N LEU A 73 12.87 5.25 -6.61
CA LEU A 73 13.05 4.60 -7.91
C LEU A 73 13.52 5.48 -9.06
N ILE A 74 13.08 6.71 -9.14
CA ILE A 74 13.48 7.65 -10.19
C ILE A 74 14.45 8.68 -9.61
N SER A 75 14.17 9.21 -8.41
CA SER A 75 14.99 10.23 -7.77
C SER A 75 16.43 9.77 -7.51
N SER A 76 16.64 8.50 -7.12
CA SER A 76 18.00 7.95 -6.92
C SER A 76 18.81 7.86 -8.22
N GLU A 77 18.15 7.60 -9.36
CA GLU A 77 18.82 7.59 -10.65
C GLU A 77 19.15 9.01 -11.14
N VAL A 78 18.26 9.97 -10.86
CA VAL A 78 18.50 11.38 -11.15
C VAL A 78 19.62 11.92 -10.25
N GLU A 79 19.60 11.64 -8.96
CA GLU A 79 20.61 12.06 -8.00
C GLU A 79 22.00 11.50 -8.32
N SER A 80 22.09 10.25 -8.79
CA SER A 80 23.34 9.60 -9.19
C SER A 80 23.79 9.87 -10.64
N GLY A 81 23.04 10.69 -11.41
CA GLY A 81 23.35 10.99 -12.82
C GLY A 81 23.09 9.83 -13.79
N ARG A 82 22.63 8.68 -13.31
CA ARG A 82 22.36 7.48 -14.16
C ARG A 82 21.14 7.63 -15.03
N PHE A 83 20.29 8.61 -14.75
CA PHE A 83 19.09 8.87 -15.55
C PHE A 83 19.43 9.30 -16.99
N ASP A 84 20.61 9.91 -17.23
CA ASP A 84 21.05 10.31 -18.58
C ASP A 84 21.34 9.09 -19.46
N LEU A 85 21.71 7.94 -18.88
CA LEU A 85 21.84 6.68 -19.64
C LEU A 85 20.48 6.17 -20.13
N LEU A 86 19.40 6.40 -19.39
CA LEU A 86 18.03 6.07 -19.81
C LEU A 86 17.57 6.96 -20.97
N ARG A 87 18.04 8.21 -21.06
CA ARG A 87 17.75 9.11 -22.19
C ARG A 87 18.32 8.61 -23.51
N LEU A 88 19.43 7.87 -23.48
CA LEU A 88 20.03 7.25 -24.66
C LEU A 88 19.23 6.05 -25.17
N THR A 89 18.35 5.49 -24.35
CA THR A 89 17.46 4.42 -24.77
C THR A 89 16.21 4.99 -25.45
N LYS A 90 15.80 4.41 -26.60
CA LYS A 90 14.57 4.81 -27.33
C LYS A 90 13.29 4.32 -26.63
N LEU A 91 13.28 4.22 -25.28
CA LEU A 91 12.12 3.74 -24.53
C LEU A 91 11.12 4.88 -24.31
N ARG A 92 9.83 4.58 -24.48
CA ARG A 92 8.75 5.51 -24.16
C ARG A 92 8.63 5.64 -22.64
N GLY A 93 8.35 6.86 -22.13
CA GLY A 93 8.21 7.13 -20.70
C GLY A 93 7.22 6.19 -20.01
N LEU A 94 6.12 5.81 -20.67
CA LEU A 94 5.13 4.86 -20.15
C LEU A 94 5.74 3.47 -19.87
N LYS A 95 6.61 2.96 -20.76
CA LYS A 95 7.29 1.67 -20.53
C LYS A 95 8.27 1.73 -19.38
N ILE A 96 8.94 2.87 -19.18
CA ILE A 96 9.84 3.08 -18.04
C ILE A 96 9.04 3.14 -16.74
N THR A 97 7.97 3.94 -16.71
CA THR A 97 7.11 4.09 -15.52
C THR A 97 6.47 2.76 -15.11
N LEU A 98 5.85 2.03 -16.04
CA LEU A 98 5.25 0.74 -15.75
C LEU A 98 6.29 -0.30 -15.30
N GLY A 99 7.45 -0.36 -15.96
CA GLY A 99 8.50 -1.30 -15.55
C GLY A 99 9.01 -1.04 -14.14
N LYS A 100 9.16 0.23 -13.74
CA LYS A 100 9.54 0.61 -12.37
C LYS A 100 8.41 0.33 -11.37
N PHE A 101 7.17 0.59 -11.74
CA PHE A 101 5.99 0.31 -10.92
C PHE A 101 5.85 -1.20 -10.65
N GLU A 102 5.90 -2.02 -11.69
CA GLU A 102 5.85 -3.48 -11.57
C GLU A 102 7.01 -4.03 -10.71
N SER A 103 8.21 -3.45 -10.84
CA SER A 103 9.40 -3.89 -10.08
C SER A 103 9.26 -3.72 -8.57
N VAL A 104 8.45 -2.77 -8.10
CA VAL A 104 8.20 -2.55 -6.66
C VAL A 104 6.97 -3.31 -6.19
N ILE A 105 5.91 -3.34 -6.99
CA ILE A 105 4.68 -4.01 -6.59
C ILE A 105 4.90 -5.51 -6.40
N LEU A 106 5.60 -6.18 -7.32
CA LEU A 106 5.80 -7.62 -7.25
C LEU A 106 6.48 -8.08 -5.94
N PRO A 107 7.58 -7.47 -5.47
CA PRO A 107 8.15 -7.81 -4.16
C PRO A 107 7.20 -7.56 -3.00
N LEU A 108 6.45 -6.45 -3.01
CA LEU A 108 5.52 -6.12 -1.94
C LEU A 108 4.28 -7.04 -1.95
N LEU A 109 3.78 -7.43 -3.13
CA LEU A 109 2.74 -8.46 -3.25
C LEU A 109 3.22 -9.81 -2.70
N THR A 110 4.47 -10.20 -2.92
CA THR A 110 4.98 -11.44 -2.32
C THR A 110 5.03 -11.39 -0.79
N LEU A 111 5.24 -10.21 -0.19
CA LEU A 111 5.12 -10.00 1.26
C LEU A 111 3.65 -10.12 1.70
N MET A 112 2.69 -9.56 0.96
CA MET A 112 1.27 -9.72 1.27
C MET A 112 0.82 -11.18 1.18
N ILE A 113 1.29 -11.93 0.18
CA ILE A 113 0.99 -13.36 0.03
C ILE A 113 1.56 -14.17 1.20
N ALA A 114 2.72 -13.80 1.72
CA ALA A 114 3.33 -14.48 2.88
C ALA A 114 2.47 -14.40 4.16
N THR A 115 1.52 -13.47 4.25
CA THR A 115 0.56 -13.37 5.37
C THR A 115 -0.75 -14.13 5.15
N LEU A 116 -0.93 -14.82 4.03
CA LEU A 116 -2.13 -15.63 3.79
C LEU A 116 -2.37 -16.73 4.83
N PRO A 117 -1.36 -17.48 5.32
CA PRO A 117 -1.59 -18.54 6.30
C PRO A 117 -2.32 -18.07 7.57
N PRO A 118 -1.98 -16.94 8.23
CA PRO A 118 -2.76 -16.37 9.32
C PRO A 118 -4.23 -16.11 8.95
N TYR A 119 -4.50 -15.57 7.77
CA TYR A 119 -5.87 -15.28 7.34
C TYR A 119 -6.68 -16.55 7.08
N LEU A 120 -6.06 -17.58 6.49
CA LEU A 120 -6.70 -18.87 6.28
C LEU A 120 -7.03 -19.56 7.60
N ALA A 121 -6.12 -19.49 8.58
CA ALA A 121 -6.36 -20.02 9.93
C ALA A 121 -7.55 -19.33 10.62
N LEU A 122 -7.63 -18.00 10.56
CA LEU A 122 -8.74 -17.22 11.12
C LEU A 122 -10.06 -17.55 10.43
N GLY A 123 -10.09 -17.65 9.10
CA GLY A 123 -11.29 -18.03 8.34
C GLY A 123 -11.73 -19.46 8.57
N TYR A 124 -10.79 -20.38 8.91
CA TYR A 124 -11.12 -21.75 9.29
C TYR A 124 -11.77 -21.82 10.68
N ILE A 125 -11.29 -21.02 11.64
CA ILE A 125 -11.81 -20.96 13.00
C ILE A 125 -13.20 -20.29 13.00
N ASP A 126 -13.33 -19.16 12.29
CA ASP A 126 -14.59 -18.41 12.23
C ASP A 126 -14.92 -18.01 10.79
N ARG A 127 -15.83 -18.76 10.17
CA ARG A 127 -16.28 -18.52 8.79
C ARG A 127 -16.98 -17.18 8.60
N SER A 128 -17.53 -16.59 9.64
CA SER A 128 -18.20 -15.28 9.55
C SER A 128 -17.23 -14.13 9.23
N LEU A 129 -15.93 -14.31 9.50
CA LEU A 129 -14.89 -13.34 9.21
C LEU A 129 -14.40 -13.35 7.75
N ILE A 130 -14.70 -14.40 6.97
CA ILE A 130 -14.20 -14.56 5.61
C ILE A 130 -14.53 -13.35 4.71
N PRO A 131 -15.79 -12.83 4.67
CA PRO A 131 -16.08 -11.66 3.84
C PRO A 131 -15.29 -10.42 4.26
N GLY A 132 -15.17 -10.16 5.58
CA GLY A 132 -14.40 -9.03 6.11
C GLY A 132 -12.90 -9.14 5.78
N ILE A 133 -12.33 -10.33 5.85
CA ILE A 133 -10.93 -10.60 5.47
C ILE A 133 -10.72 -10.35 3.97
N LEU A 134 -11.63 -10.82 3.11
CA LEU A 134 -11.54 -10.60 1.66
C LEU A 134 -11.64 -9.12 1.28
N HIS A 135 -12.60 -8.39 1.88
CA HIS A 135 -12.74 -6.95 1.66
C HIS A 135 -11.49 -6.19 2.14
N SER A 136 -10.96 -6.55 3.32
CA SER A 136 -9.72 -5.97 3.84
C SER A 136 -8.52 -6.26 2.93
N ALA A 137 -8.41 -7.47 2.38
CA ALA A 137 -7.35 -7.80 1.43
C ALA A 137 -7.45 -6.98 0.14
N GLY A 138 -8.67 -6.73 -0.36
CA GLY A 138 -8.92 -5.83 -1.50
C GLY A 138 -8.48 -4.39 -1.21
N THR A 139 -8.86 -3.85 -0.04
CA THR A 139 -8.46 -2.52 0.41
C THR A 139 -6.94 -2.40 0.58
N LEU A 140 -6.29 -3.42 1.15
CA LEU A 140 -4.83 -3.49 1.28
C LEU A 140 -4.13 -3.47 -0.08
N GLY A 141 -4.62 -4.25 -1.05
CA GLY A 141 -4.10 -4.28 -2.41
C GLY A 141 -4.25 -2.93 -3.11
N ALA A 142 -5.42 -2.30 -3.02
CA ALA A 142 -5.67 -0.97 -3.58
C ALA A 142 -4.79 0.11 -2.93
N THR A 143 -4.60 0.05 -1.60
CA THR A 143 -3.71 0.94 -0.86
C THR A 143 -2.26 0.78 -1.31
N LEU A 144 -1.80 -0.45 -1.48
CA LEU A 144 -0.45 -0.73 -1.98
C LEU A 144 -0.23 -0.08 -3.35
N LEU A 145 -1.17 -0.26 -4.29
CA LEU A 145 -1.11 0.33 -5.63
C LEU A 145 -1.07 1.87 -5.56
N PHE A 146 -1.92 2.47 -4.73
CA PHE A 146 -1.99 3.92 -4.56
C PHE A 146 -0.70 4.49 -3.98
N VAL A 147 -0.20 3.93 -2.87
CA VAL A 147 1.02 4.43 -2.22
C VAL A 147 2.26 4.25 -3.11
N CYS A 148 2.36 3.11 -3.82
CA CYS A 148 3.45 2.90 -4.78
C CYS A 148 3.39 3.90 -5.95
N SER A 149 2.19 4.18 -6.49
CA SER A 149 2.04 5.16 -7.57
C SER A 149 2.35 6.59 -7.10
N ALA A 150 1.95 6.96 -5.88
CA ALA A 150 2.30 8.23 -5.26
C ALA A 150 3.83 8.34 -5.05
N GLY A 151 4.48 7.28 -4.57
CA GLY A 151 5.93 7.26 -4.39
C GLY A 151 6.69 7.50 -5.68
N ILE A 152 6.32 6.80 -6.76
CA ILE A 152 6.94 6.97 -8.07
C ILE A 152 6.64 8.36 -8.66
N PHE A 153 5.44 8.89 -8.43
CA PHE A 153 5.07 10.23 -8.86
C PHE A 153 5.99 11.27 -8.22
N PHE A 154 6.11 11.28 -6.89
CA PHE A 154 7.02 12.22 -6.20
C PHE A 154 8.48 11.96 -6.56
N SER A 155 8.87 10.71 -6.77
CA SER A 155 10.19 10.35 -7.27
C SER A 155 10.51 11.00 -8.62
N SER A 156 9.52 11.20 -9.48
CA SER A 156 9.69 11.88 -10.77
C SER A 156 9.73 13.40 -10.67
N MET A 157 9.20 13.97 -9.58
CA MET A 157 9.10 15.42 -9.37
C MET A 157 10.35 16.00 -8.70
N VAL A 158 10.99 15.23 -7.83
CA VAL A 158 12.06 15.71 -6.94
C VAL A 158 13.39 15.06 -7.31
N ARG A 159 14.47 15.86 -7.23
CA ARG A 159 15.82 15.38 -7.56
C ARG A 159 16.51 14.63 -6.41
N ARG A 160 16.10 14.88 -5.14
CA ARG A 160 16.69 14.26 -3.96
C ARG A 160 15.82 13.12 -3.47
N THR A 161 16.41 11.98 -3.23
CA THR A 161 15.74 10.76 -2.75
C THR A 161 15.04 10.98 -1.41
N SER A 162 15.70 11.65 -0.46
CA SER A 162 15.12 11.93 0.87
C SER A 162 13.86 12.77 0.81
N THR A 163 13.84 13.79 -0.05
CA THR A 163 12.67 14.66 -0.24
C THR A 163 11.51 13.90 -0.90
N SER A 164 11.80 13.00 -1.83
CA SER A 164 10.79 12.15 -2.46
C SER A 164 10.11 11.22 -1.45
N VAL A 165 10.91 10.59 -0.60
CA VAL A 165 10.41 9.72 0.48
C VAL A 165 9.55 10.52 1.46
N ALA A 166 10.04 11.68 1.92
CA ALA A 166 9.29 12.56 2.82
C ALA A 166 7.95 13.00 2.22
N ALA A 167 7.93 13.44 0.95
CA ALA A 167 6.71 13.85 0.26
C ALA A 167 5.69 12.70 0.16
N THR A 168 6.15 11.48 -0.09
CA THR A 168 5.27 10.30 -0.15
C THR A 168 4.66 10.01 1.21
N TYR A 169 5.45 10.07 2.31
CA TYR A 169 4.91 9.90 3.66
C TYR A 169 3.92 11.00 4.05
N VAL A 170 4.15 12.24 3.61
CA VAL A 170 3.18 13.33 3.85
C VAL A 170 1.82 12.97 3.24
N VAL A 171 1.78 12.44 2.00
CA VAL A 171 0.51 12.00 1.40
C VAL A 171 -0.11 10.85 2.17
N VAL A 172 0.67 9.84 2.58
CA VAL A 172 0.18 8.73 3.39
C VAL A 172 -0.41 9.22 4.71
N VAL A 173 0.28 10.11 5.40
CA VAL A 173 -0.22 10.71 6.66
C VAL A 173 -1.49 11.52 6.41
N LEU A 174 -1.53 12.33 5.36
CA LEU A 174 -2.71 13.13 5.03
C LEU A 174 -3.93 12.24 4.75
N THR A 175 -3.79 11.17 3.98
CA THR A 175 -4.90 10.25 3.70
C THR A 175 -5.41 9.56 4.98
N CYS A 176 -4.53 9.29 5.96
CA CYS A 176 -4.93 8.72 7.24
C CYS A 176 -5.51 9.75 8.21
N VAL A 177 -4.97 10.98 8.25
CA VAL A 177 -5.36 12.02 9.22
C VAL A 177 -6.67 12.72 8.83
N VAL A 178 -6.97 12.86 7.54
CA VAL A 178 -8.20 13.52 7.06
C VAL A 178 -9.47 12.93 7.70
N SER A 179 -9.52 11.63 7.90
CA SER A 179 -10.68 10.98 8.54
C SER A 179 -10.76 11.18 10.05
N LEU A 180 -9.62 11.45 10.72
CA LEU A 180 -9.63 11.78 12.16
C LEU A 180 -10.40 13.09 12.40
N VAL A 181 -10.33 14.04 11.46
CA VAL A 181 -11.13 15.27 11.53
C VAL A 181 -12.63 14.92 11.50
N GLY A 182 -13.04 13.96 10.67
CA GLY A 182 -14.42 13.46 10.65
C GLY A 182 -14.86 12.82 11.96
N LEU A 183 -13.99 12.01 12.59
CA LEU A 183 -14.29 11.38 13.88
C LEU A 183 -14.38 12.38 15.04
N LEU A 184 -13.51 13.41 15.04
CA LEU A 184 -13.50 14.45 16.10
C LEU A 184 -14.66 15.43 15.97
N ALA A 185 -15.21 15.62 14.77
CA ALA A 185 -16.24 16.59 14.48
C ALA A 185 -17.58 15.95 14.04
N GLU A 186 -17.84 14.71 14.49
CA GLU A 186 -19.01 13.92 14.11
C GLU A 186 -20.34 14.65 14.33
N SER A 187 -20.42 15.49 15.38
CA SER A 187 -21.62 16.31 15.68
C SER A 187 -21.81 17.52 14.77
N GLY A 188 -20.82 17.90 13.97
CA GLY A 188 -20.85 19.10 13.13
C GLY A 188 -21.00 18.86 11.62
N PHE A 189 -20.84 17.62 11.16
CA PHE A 189 -20.90 17.28 9.73
C PHE A 189 -22.15 16.46 9.38
N SER A 190 -22.66 16.68 8.15
CA SER A 190 -23.70 15.83 7.62
C SER A 190 -23.19 14.40 7.36
N HIS A 191 -24.08 13.42 7.39
CA HIS A 191 -23.77 12.01 7.14
C HIS A 191 -23.01 11.79 5.81
N GLU A 192 -23.37 12.53 4.78
CA GLU A 192 -22.71 12.45 3.46
C GLU A 192 -21.25 12.93 3.52
N VAL A 193 -20.96 14.04 4.22
CA VAL A 193 -19.60 14.57 4.36
C VAL A 193 -18.73 13.60 5.15
N LEU A 194 -19.25 13.00 6.21
CA LEU A 194 -18.55 11.97 6.98
C LEU A 194 -18.22 10.76 6.13
N GLN A 195 -19.16 10.32 5.28
CA GLN A 195 -18.91 9.20 4.36
C GLN A 195 -17.75 9.50 3.40
N TYR A 196 -17.71 10.70 2.78
CA TYR A 196 -16.59 11.08 1.89
C TYR A 196 -15.25 11.15 2.63
N LEU A 197 -15.22 11.66 3.86
CA LEU A 197 -14.00 11.71 4.67
C LEU A 197 -13.49 10.30 5.03
N PHE A 198 -14.39 9.38 5.33
CA PHE A 198 -14.03 8.00 5.65
C PHE A 198 -13.60 7.18 4.43
N VAL A 199 -14.19 7.46 3.26
CA VAL A 199 -13.82 6.81 2.00
C VAL A 199 -12.37 7.08 1.61
N VAL A 200 -11.83 8.26 1.92
CA VAL A 200 -10.42 8.58 1.62
C VAL A 200 -9.44 7.74 2.43
N ASN A 201 -9.83 7.31 3.65
CA ASN A 201 -8.92 6.60 4.56
C ASN A 201 -8.99 5.08 4.39
N PRO A 202 -7.91 4.44 3.92
CA PRO A 202 -7.89 2.99 3.77
C PRO A 202 -7.93 2.24 5.11
N VAL A 203 -7.41 2.86 6.19
CA VAL A 203 -7.40 2.25 7.53
C VAL A 203 -8.81 2.15 8.08
N VAL A 204 -9.61 3.23 7.99
CA VAL A 204 -11.01 3.24 8.44
C VAL A 204 -11.84 2.28 7.61
N SER A 205 -11.69 2.29 6.28
CA SER A 205 -12.39 1.37 5.39
C SER A 205 -12.09 -0.09 5.72
N MET A 206 -10.85 -0.43 6.00
CA MET A 206 -10.44 -1.79 6.37
C MET A 206 -10.97 -2.19 7.75
N LEU A 207 -10.86 -1.31 8.75
CA LEU A 207 -11.33 -1.58 10.12
C LEU A 207 -12.86 -1.69 10.19
N SER A 208 -13.60 -0.95 9.37
CA SER A 208 -15.06 -1.07 9.30
C SER A 208 -15.52 -2.49 8.93
N GLU A 209 -14.74 -3.21 8.14
CA GLU A 209 -15.10 -4.56 7.70
C GLU A 209 -14.85 -5.64 8.78
N VAL A 210 -13.86 -5.45 9.64
CA VAL A 210 -13.45 -6.47 10.62
C VAL A 210 -13.79 -6.07 12.07
N ALA A 211 -13.59 -4.78 12.41
CA ALA A 211 -13.67 -4.30 13.80
C ALA A 211 -14.97 -3.61 14.14
N LEU A 212 -15.54 -2.83 13.23
CA LEU A 212 -16.58 -1.86 13.48
C LEU A 212 -17.86 -2.18 12.68
N PRO A 213 -18.64 -3.21 13.08
CA PRO A 213 -19.85 -3.60 12.39
C PRO A 213 -20.91 -2.48 12.31
N GLU A 214 -20.90 -1.55 13.25
CA GLU A 214 -21.78 -0.38 13.27
C GLU A 214 -21.45 0.59 12.13
N LEU A 215 -20.16 0.86 11.89
CA LEU A 215 -19.72 1.66 10.73
C LEU A 215 -20.06 0.98 9.41
N ARG A 216 -19.92 -0.34 9.34
CA ARG A 216 -20.29 -1.12 8.15
C ARG A 216 -21.78 -1.05 7.84
N GLN A 217 -22.66 -1.06 8.85
CA GLN A 217 -24.10 -0.94 8.66
C GLN A 217 -24.51 0.45 8.21
N ASN A 218 -23.86 1.49 8.74
CA ASN A 218 -24.18 2.88 8.45
C ASN A 218 -23.51 3.37 7.15
N PHE A 219 -22.31 2.86 6.82
CA PHE A 219 -21.51 3.29 5.69
C PHE A 219 -20.93 2.09 4.94
N ASN A 220 -21.24 1.98 3.67
CA ASN A 220 -20.59 1.00 2.79
C ASN A 220 -19.26 1.61 2.26
N LEU A 221 -18.17 1.47 3.03
CA LEU A 221 -16.91 2.18 2.77
C LEU A 221 -15.95 1.43 1.84
N TRP A 222 -15.95 0.10 1.85
CA TRP A 222 -14.90 -0.69 1.19
C TRP A 222 -14.86 -0.52 -0.34
N LEU A 223 -16.01 -0.56 -1.02
CA LEU A 223 -16.08 -0.41 -2.47
C LEU A 223 -15.72 1.02 -2.93
N PRO A 224 -16.32 2.09 -2.39
CA PRO A 224 -15.94 3.47 -2.74
C PRO A 224 -14.46 3.75 -2.45
N ASN A 225 -13.91 3.23 -1.34
CA ASN A 225 -12.49 3.38 -1.01
C ASN A 225 -11.59 2.72 -2.07
N ILE A 226 -11.87 1.46 -2.45
CA ILE A 226 -11.11 0.77 -3.51
C ILE A 226 -11.15 1.56 -4.82
N TYR A 227 -12.33 2.05 -5.23
CA TYR A 227 -12.45 2.86 -6.44
C TYR A 227 -11.64 4.15 -6.34
N PHE A 228 -11.72 4.87 -5.21
CA PHE A 228 -10.93 6.08 -4.98
C PHE A 228 -9.43 5.81 -5.11
N LEU A 229 -8.93 4.77 -4.46
CA LEU A 229 -7.51 4.42 -4.47
C LEU A 229 -7.03 3.96 -5.86
N LEU A 230 -7.83 3.14 -6.57
CA LEU A 230 -7.48 2.67 -7.91
C LEU A 230 -7.51 3.79 -8.94
N VAL A 231 -8.52 4.65 -8.93
CA VAL A 231 -8.59 5.82 -9.84
C VAL A 231 -7.44 6.77 -9.53
N GLY A 232 -7.19 7.07 -8.25
CA GLY A 232 -6.06 7.90 -7.82
C GLY A 232 -4.72 7.33 -8.27
N SER A 233 -4.52 6.02 -8.12
CA SER A 233 -3.32 5.31 -8.59
C SER A 233 -3.15 5.44 -10.12
N GLY A 234 -4.22 5.25 -10.88
CA GLY A 234 -4.20 5.39 -12.34
C GLY A 234 -3.83 6.82 -12.78
N VAL A 235 -4.44 7.83 -12.16
CA VAL A 235 -4.13 9.25 -12.44
C VAL A 235 -2.66 9.55 -12.14
N LEU A 236 -2.14 9.12 -10.98
CA LEU A 236 -0.75 9.34 -10.60
C LEU A 236 0.22 8.66 -11.56
N LEU A 237 -0.06 7.44 -12.03
CA LEU A 237 0.77 6.75 -13.03
C LEU A 237 0.76 7.44 -14.38
N ILE A 238 -0.38 7.96 -14.83
CA ILE A 238 -0.47 8.74 -16.08
C ILE A 238 0.36 10.02 -15.94
N LEU A 239 0.22 10.78 -14.88
CA LEU A 239 0.98 11.99 -14.61
C LEU A 239 2.49 11.70 -14.55
N THR A 240 2.88 10.60 -13.88
CA THR A 240 4.28 10.15 -13.85
C THR A 240 4.80 9.83 -15.25
N SER A 241 4.03 9.09 -16.04
CA SER A 241 4.40 8.73 -17.42
C SER A 241 4.60 9.95 -18.32
N LEU A 242 3.72 10.94 -18.22
CA LEU A 242 3.84 12.22 -18.93
C LEU A 242 5.11 12.96 -18.50
N ARG A 243 5.37 13.03 -17.19
CA ARG A 243 6.56 13.68 -16.64
C ARG A 243 7.85 13.00 -17.09
N VAL A 244 7.92 11.67 -16.98
CA VAL A 244 9.07 10.88 -17.42
C VAL A 244 9.29 11.04 -18.94
N SER A 245 8.22 11.04 -19.73
CA SER A 245 8.32 11.28 -21.17
C SER A 245 8.90 12.65 -21.51
N TYR A 246 8.56 13.68 -20.71
CA TYR A 246 9.15 15.01 -20.85
C TYR A 246 10.64 15.02 -20.46
N LEU A 247 11.01 14.31 -19.38
CA LEU A 247 12.40 14.22 -18.93
C LEU A 247 13.32 13.45 -19.89
N VAL A 248 12.77 12.48 -20.63
CA VAL A 248 13.53 11.62 -21.57
C VAL A 248 13.68 12.29 -22.95
N ARG A 249 12.89 13.31 -23.31
CA ARG A 249 13.07 14.03 -24.60
C ARG A 249 14.44 14.67 -24.65
N PRO A 250 15.23 14.44 -25.74
CA PRO A 250 16.48 15.16 -25.93
C PRO A 250 16.18 16.65 -26.08
N ARG A 251 16.94 17.47 -25.36
CA ARG A 251 16.99 18.92 -25.59
C ARG A 251 17.79 19.21 -26.87
#